data_01823427829abe4f7583223b4e106f6b
#
_entry.id   01823427829abe4f7583223b4e106f6b
#
_cell.length_a   1.000
_cell.length_b   1.000
_cell.length_c   1.000
_cell.angle_alpha   90.00
_cell.angle_beta   90.00
_cell.angle_gamma   90.00
#
_symmetry.space_group_name_H-M   'P 1'
#
loop_
_entity.id
_entity.type
_entity.pdbx_description
1 polymer ?
#
loop_
_entity_poly.entity_id
_entity_poly.type
_entity_poly.pdbx_seq_one_letter_code
_entity_poly.pdbx_strand_id
1 'polypeptide(L)'
;MAEVAQGEYLLFTDADTVHQPETVSSAVAAAQRAGCDLLTLWPFQTTVTFAEKLVIPLMFVVGGSYLPHWLLVWAQRSPWLARILGSKLLALCGTATGQFLLFRRQSYFKMGGHRAVGEHLVEDIALAREVAKRIPDGWRLLTCDGTRLVSCRMYTSLGQIWEGFTKNLWPVFDGDWAGFWLAVIWQFLVCVLPFVIIAFYSRPELYLVAAILICLRVVAALRFKTSWLSVCFHPIAYSLALLIAVNSFWQAKSKGIRWKDRIYRDQASPQ
;
A
#
# COMPACT_ATOMS: atom_id res chain seq x y z
N MET A 1 2.74 -3.98 24.87
CA MET A 1 2.18 -5.30 24.50
C MET A 1 3.21 -6.21 23.84
N ALA A 2 3.98 -5.78 22.85
CA ALA A 2 5.01 -6.65 22.22
C ALA A 2 6.05 -7.20 23.22
N GLU A 3 6.38 -6.46 24.26
CA GLU A 3 7.38 -6.85 25.28
C GLU A 3 6.95 -8.05 26.14
N VAL A 4 5.65 -8.22 26.36
CA VAL A 4 5.11 -9.35 27.14
C VAL A 4 4.86 -10.60 26.30
N ALA A 5 4.89 -10.48 24.97
CA ALA A 5 4.71 -11.62 24.07
C ALA A 5 5.96 -12.51 24.07
N GLN A 6 5.78 -13.82 24.23
CA GLN A 6 6.88 -14.79 24.34
C GLN A 6 7.09 -15.61 23.07
N GLY A 7 6.20 -15.49 22.08
CA GLY A 7 6.27 -16.24 20.82
C GLY A 7 7.49 -15.87 19.97
N GLU A 8 7.94 -16.80 19.13
CA GLU A 8 9.01 -16.59 18.15
C GLU A 8 8.62 -15.54 17.11
N TYR A 9 7.33 -15.44 16.81
CA TYR A 9 6.75 -14.45 15.91
C TYR A 9 5.77 -13.56 16.65
N LEU A 10 5.72 -12.28 16.24
CA LEU A 10 4.79 -11.27 16.71
C LEU A 10 3.83 -10.94 15.57
N LEU A 11 2.54 -11.19 15.76
CA LEU A 11 1.49 -10.80 14.82
C LEU A 11 0.83 -9.51 15.29
N PHE A 12 0.85 -8.50 14.42
CA PHE A 12 0.06 -7.29 14.55
C PHE A 12 -1.04 -7.32 13.49
N THR A 13 -2.26 -7.03 13.89
CA THR A 13 -3.44 -7.06 13.01
C THR A 13 -4.43 -5.99 13.42
N ASP A 14 -5.15 -5.42 12.45
CA ASP A 14 -6.22 -4.47 12.73
C ASP A 14 -7.44 -5.20 13.31
N ALA A 15 -8.21 -4.50 14.14
CA ALA A 15 -9.37 -5.07 14.84
C ALA A 15 -10.56 -5.37 13.90
N ASP A 16 -10.56 -4.86 12.68
CA ASP A 16 -11.59 -5.03 11.66
C ASP A 16 -11.25 -6.14 10.63
N THR A 17 -10.21 -6.93 10.91
CA THR A 17 -9.81 -8.06 10.07
C THR A 17 -10.44 -9.38 10.55
N VAL A 18 -10.83 -10.21 9.59
CA VAL A 18 -11.34 -11.57 9.83
C VAL A 18 -10.35 -12.57 9.25
N HIS A 19 -9.87 -13.47 10.09
CA HIS A 19 -8.87 -14.47 9.75
C HIS A 19 -9.52 -15.85 9.57
N GLN A 20 -9.13 -16.60 8.55
CA GLN A 20 -9.47 -18.01 8.45
C GLN A 20 -8.68 -18.82 9.50
N PRO A 21 -9.19 -19.98 9.93
CA PRO A 21 -8.54 -20.77 10.99
C PRO A 21 -7.07 -21.10 10.72
N GLU A 22 -6.72 -21.34 9.45
CA GLU A 22 -5.36 -21.70 9.02
C GLU A 22 -4.45 -20.48 8.75
N THR A 23 -4.91 -19.25 8.89
CA THR A 23 -4.17 -18.05 8.52
C THR A 23 -2.83 -17.94 9.23
N VAL A 24 -2.84 -18.03 10.57
CA VAL A 24 -1.62 -17.83 11.37
C VAL A 24 -0.61 -18.95 11.11
N SER A 25 -1.07 -20.21 11.10
CA SER A 25 -0.18 -21.36 10.85
C SER A 25 0.44 -21.31 9.45
N SER A 26 -0.36 -20.94 8.43
CA SER A 26 0.12 -20.78 7.05
C SER A 26 1.12 -19.65 6.92
N ALA A 27 0.87 -18.51 7.55
CA ALA A 27 1.77 -17.36 7.53
C ALA A 27 3.09 -17.66 8.24
N VAL A 28 3.06 -18.30 9.42
CA VAL A 28 4.27 -18.72 10.14
C VAL A 28 5.07 -19.71 9.31
N ALA A 29 4.43 -20.74 8.73
CA ALA A 29 5.10 -21.70 7.86
C ALA A 29 5.73 -21.03 6.63
N ALA A 30 5.08 -20.03 6.04
CA ALA A 30 5.64 -19.25 4.93
C ALA A 30 6.84 -18.42 5.38
N ALA A 31 6.74 -17.74 6.54
CA ALA A 31 7.79 -16.93 7.12
C ALA A 31 9.04 -17.77 7.43
N GLN A 32 8.86 -18.95 8.00
CA GLN A 32 9.94 -19.90 8.30
C GLN A 32 10.61 -20.41 7.02
N ARG A 33 9.85 -20.87 6.03
CA ARG A 33 10.39 -21.34 4.75
C ARG A 33 11.18 -20.26 4.00
N ALA A 34 10.70 -19.02 4.04
CA ALA A 34 11.37 -17.88 3.42
C ALA A 34 12.53 -17.33 4.26
N GLY A 35 12.60 -17.68 5.56
CA GLY A 35 13.52 -17.07 6.51
C GLY A 35 13.34 -15.56 6.62
N CYS A 36 12.09 -15.06 6.55
CA CYS A 36 11.83 -13.64 6.51
C CYS A 36 11.72 -13.02 7.90
N ASP A 37 12.04 -11.72 7.97
CA ASP A 37 12.00 -10.92 9.19
C ASP A 37 10.64 -10.24 9.37
N LEU A 38 10.00 -9.90 8.25
CA LEU A 38 8.63 -9.42 8.19
C LEU A 38 7.89 -10.10 7.04
N LEU A 39 6.72 -10.70 7.35
CA LEU A 39 5.74 -11.12 6.38
C LEU A 39 4.50 -10.24 6.50
N THR A 40 3.99 -9.75 5.38
CA THR A 40 2.71 -9.04 5.30
C THR A 40 1.78 -9.72 4.32
N LEU A 41 0.48 -9.72 4.63
CA LEU A 41 -0.56 -10.25 3.74
C LEU A 41 -1.42 -9.11 3.20
N TRP A 42 -1.71 -9.16 1.91
CA TRP A 42 -2.74 -8.33 1.30
C TRP A 42 -4.09 -9.01 1.45
N PRO A 43 -4.98 -8.52 2.35
CA PRO A 43 -6.26 -9.17 2.62
C PRO A 43 -7.27 -8.91 1.51
N PHE A 44 -8.28 -9.77 1.43
CA PHE A 44 -9.46 -9.51 0.62
C PHE A 44 -10.21 -8.30 1.18
N GLN A 45 -10.48 -7.32 0.32
CA GLN A 45 -11.24 -6.13 0.71
C GLN A 45 -12.72 -6.33 0.40
N THR A 46 -13.51 -6.52 1.45
CA THR A 46 -14.97 -6.60 1.33
C THR A 46 -15.53 -5.24 0.94
N THR A 47 -16.28 -5.17 -0.14
CA THR A 47 -16.89 -3.95 -0.65
C THR A 47 -18.40 -4.15 -0.84
N VAL A 48 -19.23 -3.29 -0.23
CA VAL A 48 -20.68 -3.38 -0.24
C VAL A 48 -21.32 -2.21 -0.98
N THR A 49 -21.01 -0.98 -0.58
CA THR A 49 -21.56 0.24 -1.18
C THR A 49 -20.96 0.53 -2.54
N PHE A 50 -21.63 1.39 -3.33
CA PHE A 50 -21.11 1.81 -4.64
C PHE A 50 -19.73 2.47 -4.53
N ALA A 51 -19.54 3.35 -3.54
CA ALA A 51 -18.27 4.04 -3.32
C ALA A 51 -17.12 3.06 -2.97
N GLU A 52 -17.38 2.09 -2.11
CA GLU A 52 -16.40 1.04 -1.79
C GLU A 52 -16.01 0.25 -3.05
N LYS A 53 -17.03 -0.21 -3.82
CA LYS A 53 -16.84 -0.95 -5.06
C LYS A 53 -16.11 -0.17 -6.15
N LEU A 54 -16.20 1.15 -6.12
CA LEU A 54 -15.56 2.03 -7.08
C LEU A 54 -14.08 2.28 -6.73
N VAL A 55 -13.78 2.64 -5.49
CA VAL A 55 -12.48 3.19 -5.09
C VAL A 55 -11.54 2.15 -4.49
N ILE A 56 -12.02 1.29 -3.59
CA ILE A 56 -11.16 0.33 -2.87
C ILE A 56 -10.35 -0.58 -3.79
N PRO A 57 -10.89 -1.10 -4.93
CA PRO A 57 -10.12 -1.92 -5.86
C PRO A 57 -8.87 -1.24 -6.43
N LEU A 58 -8.79 0.11 -6.42
CA LEU A 58 -7.61 0.82 -6.92
C LEU A 58 -6.35 0.52 -6.12
N MET A 59 -6.46 0.24 -4.82
CA MET A 59 -5.29 -0.09 -4.00
C MET A 59 -4.54 -1.32 -4.51
N PHE A 60 -5.25 -2.34 -5.02
CA PHE A 60 -4.62 -3.53 -5.62
C PHE A 60 -3.94 -3.21 -6.94
N VAL A 61 -4.53 -2.31 -7.74
CA VAL A 61 -3.94 -1.90 -9.02
C VAL A 61 -2.71 -1.04 -8.79
N VAL A 62 -2.82 -0.03 -7.91
CA VAL A 62 -1.69 0.84 -7.58
C VAL A 62 -0.56 0.03 -6.93
N GLY A 63 -0.86 -0.79 -5.93
CA GLY A 63 0.12 -1.64 -5.27
C GLY A 63 0.79 -2.64 -6.20
N GLY A 64 0.03 -3.27 -7.11
CA GLY A 64 0.56 -4.24 -8.05
C GLY A 64 1.31 -3.64 -9.25
N SER A 65 0.96 -2.39 -9.65
CA SER A 65 1.53 -1.77 -10.85
C SER A 65 2.72 -0.84 -10.56
N TYR A 66 2.70 -0.13 -9.43
CA TYR A 66 3.70 0.90 -9.13
C TYR A 66 4.73 0.48 -8.08
N LEU A 67 4.43 -0.57 -7.29
CA LEU A 67 5.37 -1.07 -6.31
C LEU A 67 6.14 -2.26 -6.88
N PRO A 68 7.46 -2.13 -7.09
CA PRO A 68 8.26 -3.17 -7.73
C PRO A 68 8.62 -4.28 -6.74
N HIS A 69 7.64 -5.03 -6.25
CA HIS A 69 7.84 -6.15 -5.33
C HIS A 69 8.85 -7.19 -5.87
N TRP A 70 8.86 -7.39 -7.20
CA TRP A 70 9.82 -8.27 -7.86
C TRP A 70 11.28 -7.83 -7.65
N LEU A 71 11.53 -6.51 -7.57
CA LEU A 71 12.86 -5.96 -7.33
C LEU A 71 13.36 -6.31 -5.91
N LEU A 72 12.48 -6.23 -4.91
CA LEU A 72 12.80 -6.68 -3.55
C LEU A 72 13.11 -8.17 -3.50
N VAL A 73 12.32 -8.99 -4.20
CA VAL A 73 12.56 -10.45 -4.28
C VAL A 73 13.93 -10.76 -4.91
N TRP A 74 14.29 -10.06 -5.97
CA TRP A 74 15.60 -10.24 -6.62
C TRP A 74 16.75 -9.75 -5.74
N ALA A 75 16.59 -8.57 -5.13
CA ALA A 75 17.60 -8.04 -4.21
C ALA A 75 17.86 -8.99 -3.02
N GLN A 76 16.81 -9.59 -2.47
CA GLN A 76 16.93 -10.56 -1.38
C GLN A 76 17.59 -11.89 -1.79
N ARG A 77 17.58 -12.22 -3.08
CA ARG A 77 18.24 -13.41 -3.63
C ARG A 77 19.68 -13.14 -4.08
N SER A 78 20.04 -11.87 -4.28
CA SER A 78 21.35 -11.46 -4.79
C SER A 78 21.96 -10.36 -3.91
N PRO A 79 22.89 -10.71 -3.01
CA PRO A 79 23.56 -9.71 -2.14
C PRO A 79 24.29 -8.62 -2.94
N TRP A 80 24.79 -8.95 -4.12
CA TRP A 80 25.42 -7.99 -5.03
C TRP A 80 24.39 -6.95 -5.53
N LEU A 81 23.22 -7.42 -6.01
CA LEU A 81 22.15 -6.53 -6.47
C LEU A 81 21.64 -5.65 -5.33
N ALA A 82 21.46 -6.23 -4.13
CA ALA A 82 21.04 -5.46 -2.95
C ALA A 82 22.01 -4.32 -2.61
N ARG A 83 23.31 -4.55 -2.72
CA ARG A 83 24.34 -3.52 -2.47
C ARG A 83 24.32 -2.43 -3.54
N ILE A 84 24.14 -2.78 -4.82
CA ILE A 84 24.06 -1.80 -5.94
C ILE A 84 22.82 -0.90 -5.78
N LEU A 85 21.66 -1.51 -5.52
CA LEU A 85 20.41 -0.75 -5.33
C LEU A 85 20.48 0.15 -4.09
N GLY A 86 21.18 -0.31 -3.06
CA GLY A 86 21.37 0.42 -1.82
C GLY A 86 20.13 0.52 -0.95
N SER A 87 20.34 0.79 0.32
CA SER A 87 19.27 0.80 1.35
C SER A 87 18.16 1.81 1.05
N LYS A 88 18.49 2.98 0.47
CA LYS A 88 17.50 4.04 0.18
C LYS A 88 16.49 3.60 -0.88
N LEU A 89 16.96 3.06 -2.01
CA LEU A 89 16.07 2.61 -3.09
C LEU A 89 15.24 1.42 -2.65
N LEU A 90 15.85 0.45 -1.96
CA LEU A 90 15.13 -0.71 -1.43
C LEU A 90 14.06 -0.32 -0.41
N ALA A 91 14.32 0.70 0.43
CA ALA A 91 13.32 1.25 1.34
C ALA A 91 12.10 1.78 0.60
N LEU A 92 12.30 2.54 -0.48
CA LEU A 92 11.18 3.08 -1.29
C LEU A 92 10.29 1.97 -1.88
N CYS A 93 10.87 0.78 -2.12
CA CYS A 93 10.11 -0.38 -2.59
C CYS A 93 9.42 -1.16 -1.46
N GLY A 94 9.79 -0.89 -0.20
CA GLY A 94 9.22 -1.56 0.98
C GLY A 94 7.79 -1.11 1.24
N THR A 95 6.86 -2.07 1.30
CA THR A 95 5.47 -1.81 1.65
C THR A 95 4.88 -2.96 2.44
N ALA A 96 3.93 -2.63 3.29
CA ALA A 96 3.14 -3.58 4.06
C ALA A 96 1.72 -3.03 4.24
N THR A 97 0.83 -3.87 4.75
CA THR A 97 -0.50 -3.43 5.20
C THR A 97 -0.63 -3.69 6.70
N GLY A 98 -1.07 -2.70 7.46
CA GLY A 98 -1.29 -2.80 8.91
C GLY A 98 -2.26 -3.90 9.31
N GLN A 99 -3.08 -4.34 8.36
CA GLN A 99 -4.07 -5.40 8.54
C GLN A 99 -3.45 -6.78 8.85
N PHE A 100 -2.18 -7.00 8.46
CA PHE A 100 -1.45 -8.22 8.82
C PHE A 100 0.05 -8.03 8.73
N LEU A 101 0.72 -7.93 9.87
CA LEU A 101 2.18 -7.81 9.99
C LEU A 101 2.71 -8.92 10.90
N LEU A 102 3.39 -9.91 10.34
CA LEU A 102 4.01 -11.00 11.08
C LEU A 102 5.52 -10.80 11.11
N PHE A 103 6.04 -10.36 12.25
CA PHE A 103 7.46 -10.15 12.48
C PHE A 103 8.11 -11.36 13.14
N ARG A 104 9.33 -11.71 12.74
CA ARG A 104 10.22 -12.48 13.60
C ARG A 104 10.53 -11.64 14.83
N ARG A 105 10.26 -12.16 16.04
CA ARG A 105 10.38 -11.41 17.29
C ARG A 105 11.77 -10.78 17.47
N GLN A 106 12.83 -11.55 17.20
CA GLN A 106 14.19 -11.05 17.31
C GLN A 106 14.46 -9.85 16.40
N SER A 107 14.02 -9.92 15.14
CA SER A 107 14.17 -8.85 14.14
C SER A 107 13.38 -7.61 14.53
N TYR A 108 12.14 -7.79 15.03
CA TYR A 108 11.31 -6.69 15.51
C TYR A 108 12.01 -5.87 16.60
N PHE A 109 12.56 -6.54 17.63
CA PHE A 109 13.25 -5.83 18.69
C PHE A 109 14.60 -5.25 18.24
N LYS A 110 15.34 -5.96 17.37
CA LYS A 110 16.61 -5.48 16.82
C LYS A 110 16.46 -4.19 16.01
N MET A 111 15.33 -4.00 15.30
CA MET A 111 15.05 -2.74 14.59
C MET A 111 14.47 -1.63 15.46
N GLY A 112 14.13 -1.91 16.73
CA GLY A 112 13.48 -0.98 17.64
C GLY A 112 11.94 -1.01 17.60
N GLY A 113 11.34 -1.91 16.81
CA GLY A 113 9.90 -2.10 16.71
C GLY A 113 9.17 -0.82 16.26
N HIS A 114 7.93 -0.65 16.71
CA HIS A 114 7.13 0.54 16.38
C HIS A 114 7.75 1.85 16.90
N ARG A 115 8.60 1.79 17.96
CA ARG A 115 9.31 3.00 18.43
C ARG A 115 10.29 3.56 17.40
N ALA A 116 10.85 2.71 16.53
CA ALA A 116 11.79 3.13 15.50
C ALA A 116 11.14 3.98 14.40
N VAL A 117 9.84 3.83 14.20
CA VAL A 117 9.09 4.58 13.17
C VAL A 117 8.32 5.78 13.77
N GLY A 118 8.33 5.91 15.11
CA GLY A 118 7.74 7.04 15.82
C GLY A 118 6.23 7.21 15.57
N GLU A 119 5.80 8.45 15.36
CA GLU A 119 4.40 8.80 15.10
C GLU A 119 4.07 8.89 13.60
N HIS A 120 4.65 8.01 12.76
CA HIS A 120 4.28 7.97 11.35
C HIS A 120 2.80 7.62 11.18
N LEU A 121 2.10 8.38 10.34
CA LEU A 121 0.69 8.14 10.00
C LEU A 121 0.46 6.80 9.29
N VAL A 122 1.45 6.35 8.54
CA VAL A 122 1.48 5.08 7.78
C VAL A 122 2.58 4.18 8.35
N GLU A 123 2.40 3.81 9.63
CA GLU A 123 3.39 3.06 10.41
C GLU A 123 3.74 1.70 9.81
N ASP A 124 2.79 1.05 9.17
CA ASP A 124 2.95 -0.23 8.48
C ASP A 124 3.97 -0.13 7.32
N ILE A 125 3.84 0.90 6.49
CA ILE A 125 4.79 1.17 5.41
C ILE A 125 6.14 1.58 5.97
N ALA A 126 6.18 2.42 7.00
CA ALA A 126 7.43 2.83 7.64
C ALA A 126 8.18 1.62 8.22
N LEU A 127 7.49 0.69 8.89
CA LEU A 127 8.08 -0.57 9.38
C LEU A 127 8.62 -1.44 8.25
N ALA A 128 7.86 -1.59 7.15
CA ALA A 128 8.31 -2.35 5.99
C ALA A 128 9.55 -1.72 5.34
N ARG A 129 9.62 -0.39 5.25
CA ARG A 129 10.78 0.36 4.77
C ARG A 129 12.01 0.16 5.66
N GLU A 130 11.81 0.12 6.98
CA GLU A 130 12.90 -0.17 7.91
C GLU A 130 13.48 -1.58 7.73
N VAL A 131 12.64 -2.58 7.45
CA VAL A 131 13.10 -3.92 7.07
C VAL A 131 13.80 -3.90 5.70
N ALA A 132 13.20 -3.25 4.71
CA ALA A 132 13.74 -3.18 3.35
C ALA A 132 15.12 -2.47 3.28
N LYS A 133 15.36 -1.44 4.10
CA LYS A 133 16.67 -0.79 4.26
C LYS A 133 17.78 -1.78 4.62
N ARG A 134 17.44 -2.86 5.34
CA ARG A 134 18.37 -3.86 5.87
C ARG A 134 18.53 -5.09 4.97
N ILE A 135 17.90 -5.10 3.78
CA ILE A 135 18.07 -6.18 2.81
C ILE A 135 19.55 -6.40 2.43
N PRO A 136 20.39 -5.34 2.24
CA PRO A 136 21.82 -5.52 2.01
C PRO A 136 22.53 -6.26 3.16
N ASP A 137 21.99 -6.21 4.38
CA ASP A 137 22.49 -6.89 5.58
C ASP A 137 21.88 -8.30 5.77
N GLY A 138 21.14 -8.79 4.76
CA GLY A 138 20.54 -10.12 4.76
C GLY A 138 19.13 -10.21 5.32
N TRP A 139 18.49 -9.08 5.65
CA TRP A 139 17.09 -9.07 6.09
C TRP A 139 16.14 -9.39 4.93
N ARG A 140 14.95 -9.90 5.29
CA ARG A 140 13.96 -10.32 4.28
C ARG A 140 12.56 -9.81 4.61
N LEU A 141 11.95 -9.19 3.60
CA LEU A 141 10.55 -8.74 3.58
C LEU A 141 9.76 -9.62 2.60
N LEU A 142 8.69 -10.26 3.08
CA LEU A 142 7.83 -11.09 2.24
C LEU A 142 6.41 -10.50 2.19
N THR A 143 6.00 -10.07 1.01
CA THR A 143 4.62 -9.64 0.75
C THR A 143 3.87 -10.75 0.03
N CYS A 144 2.76 -11.19 0.60
CA CYS A 144 1.96 -12.29 0.09
C CYS A 144 0.52 -11.89 -0.21
N ASP A 145 -0.10 -12.59 -1.15
CA ASP A 145 -1.53 -12.55 -1.36
C ASP A 145 -2.25 -13.29 -0.25
N GLY A 146 -2.92 -12.54 0.61
CA GLY A 146 -3.73 -13.04 1.72
C GLY A 146 -5.22 -13.11 1.43
N THR A 147 -5.68 -12.88 0.19
CA THR A 147 -7.10 -12.74 -0.15
C THR A 147 -7.97 -13.97 0.15
N ARG A 148 -7.36 -15.13 0.35
CA ARG A 148 -8.06 -16.35 0.77
C ARG A 148 -8.02 -16.61 2.27
N LEU A 149 -7.14 -15.92 2.99
CA LEU A 149 -6.81 -16.16 4.40
C LEU A 149 -7.32 -15.04 5.32
N VAL A 150 -7.31 -13.81 4.83
CA VAL A 150 -7.70 -12.63 5.60
C VAL A 150 -8.68 -11.80 4.78
N SER A 151 -9.72 -11.31 5.42
CA SER A 151 -10.63 -10.32 4.85
C SER A 151 -10.80 -9.14 5.78
N CYS A 152 -11.08 -7.98 5.18
CA CYS A 152 -11.31 -6.74 5.89
C CYS A 152 -12.37 -5.91 5.17
N ARG A 153 -13.19 -5.19 5.91
CA ARG A 153 -14.03 -4.12 5.38
C ARG A 153 -13.54 -2.79 5.96
N MET A 154 -12.54 -2.21 5.32
CA MET A 154 -11.81 -1.05 5.81
C MET A 154 -12.69 0.20 5.99
N TYR A 155 -13.61 0.44 5.05
CA TYR A 155 -14.50 1.60 5.02
C TYR A 155 -15.91 1.18 4.63
N THR A 156 -16.92 1.92 5.11
CA THR A 156 -18.35 1.62 4.85
C THR A 156 -19.07 2.75 4.10
N SER A 157 -18.41 3.89 3.89
CA SER A 157 -18.99 5.05 3.20
C SER A 157 -17.93 5.83 2.42
N LEU A 158 -18.38 6.68 1.47
CA LEU A 158 -17.50 7.58 0.73
C LEU A 158 -16.75 8.56 1.67
N GLY A 159 -17.41 9.03 2.72
CA GLY A 159 -16.77 9.91 3.70
C GLY A 159 -15.60 9.23 4.42
N GLN A 160 -15.78 7.98 4.86
CA GLN A 160 -14.69 7.21 5.47
C GLN A 160 -13.56 6.88 4.49
N ILE A 161 -13.89 6.57 3.23
CA ILE A 161 -12.90 6.38 2.16
C ILE A 161 -12.08 7.64 1.96
N TRP A 162 -12.77 8.78 1.88
CA TRP A 162 -12.14 10.08 1.70
C TRP A 162 -11.19 10.40 2.86
N GLU A 163 -11.67 10.30 4.09
CA GLU A 163 -10.89 10.56 5.30
C GLU A 163 -9.68 9.60 5.42
N GLY A 164 -9.92 8.31 5.28
CA GLY A 164 -8.89 7.29 5.44
C GLY A 164 -7.79 7.36 4.37
N PHE A 165 -8.13 7.57 3.10
CA PHE A 165 -7.11 7.76 2.06
C PHE A 165 -6.45 9.14 2.12
N THR A 166 -7.16 10.19 2.57
CA THR A 166 -6.54 11.49 2.86
C THR A 166 -5.43 11.34 3.91
N LYS A 167 -5.66 10.50 4.92
CA LYS A 167 -4.63 10.19 5.93
C LYS A 167 -3.39 9.55 5.32
N ASN A 168 -3.52 8.72 4.27
CA ASN A 168 -2.46 7.84 3.81
C ASN A 168 -1.68 8.38 2.61
N LEU A 169 -2.36 9.05 1.65
CA LEU A 169 -1.79 9.25 0.31
C LEU A 169 -0.60 10.20 0.25
N TRP A 170 -0.61 11.32 0.98
CA TRP A 170 0.57 12.19 1.08
C TRP A 170 1.65 11.62 2.02
N PRO A 171 1.31 11.13 3.24
CA PRO A 171 2.33 10.66 4.17
C PRO A 171 3.19 9.49 3.67
N VAL A 172 2.68 8.69 2.73
CA VAL A 172 3.48 7.63 2.06
C VAL A 172 4.73 8.18 1.37
N PHE A 173 4.74 9.45 0.98
CA PHE A 173 5.86 10.06 0.28
C PHE A 173 6.93 10.67 1.21
N ASP A 174 6.76 10.60 2.54
CA ASP A 174 7.73 11.09 3.54
C ASP A 174 8.25 12.52 3.27
N GLY A 175 7.36 13.39 2.80
CA GLY A 175 7.71 14.78 2.48
C GLY A 175 8.31 15.00 1.08
N ASP A 176 8.48 13.97 0.28
CA ASP A 176 8.89 14.11 -1.14
C ASP A 176 7.73 14.67 -1.99
N TRP A 177 7.61 15.99 -2.00
CA TRP A 177 6.57 16.68 -2.77
C TRP A 177 6.75 16.53 -4.28
N ALA A 178 8.00 16.42 -4.76
CA ALA A 178 8.27 16.28 -6.19
C ALA A 178 7.83 14.89 -6.67
N GLY A 179 8.19 13.83 -5.95
CA GLY A 179 7.74 12.46 -6.23
C GLY A 179 6.22 12.33 -6.12
N PHE A 180 5.60 12.99 -5.14
CA PHE A 180 4.14 13.00 -5.00
C PHE A 180 3.45 13.61 -6.23
N TRP A 181 3.82 14.83 -6.61
CA TRP A 181 3.19 15.49 -7.75
C TRP A 181 3.50 14.81 -9.08
N LEU A 182 4.71 14.26 -9.23
CA LEU A 182 5.04 13.42 -10.38
C LEU A 182 4.10 12.22 -10.47
N ALA A 183 3.84 11.54 -9.36
CA ALA A 183 2.92 10.40 -9.31
C ALA A 183 1.46 10.82 -9.62
N VAL A 184 0.99 11.93 -9.05
CA VAL A 184 -0.37 12.47 -9.30
C VAL A 184 -0.55 12.84 -10.77
N ILE A 185 0.40 13.61 -11.33
CA ILE A 185 0.36 14.05 -12.74
C ILE A 185 0.45 12.83 -13.66
N TRP A 186 1.36 11.91 -13.40
CA TRP A 186 1.50 10.67 -14.17
C TRP A 186 0.21 9.86 -14.20
N GLN A 187 -0.40 9.63 -13.04
CA GLN A 187 -1.67 8.89 -12.98
C GLN A 187 -2.81 9.63 -13.68
N PHE A 188 -2.86 10.97 -13.61
CA PHE A 188 -3.83 11.74 -14.39
C PHE A 188 -3.61 11.56 -15.89
N LEU A 189 -2.38 11.76 -16.37
CA LEU A 189 -2.03 11.67 -17.79
C LEU A 189 -2.29 10.26 -18.38
N VAL A 190 -2.02 9.22 -17.58
CA VAL A 190 -2.16 7.84 -18.05
C VAL A 190 -3.56 7.30 -17.82
N CYS A 191 -4.14 7.49 -16.63
CA CYS A 191 -5.36 6.77 -16.23
C CYS A 191 -6.66 7.57 -16.45
N VAL A 192 -6.59 8.89 -16.62
CA VAL A 192 -7.78 9.75 -16.78
C VAL A 192 -7.80 10.43 -18.15
N LEU A 193 -6.74 11.12 -18.51
CA LEU A 193 -6.68 11.99 -19.69
C LEU A 193 -7.03 11.25 -21.01
N PRO A 194 -6.57 10.01 -21.28
CA PRO A 194 -6.92 9.31 -22.53
C PRO A 194 -8.43 9.13 -22.69
N PHE A 195 -9.15 8.85 -21.61
CA PHE A 195 -10.60 8.68 -21.63
C PHE A 195 -11.34 10.00 -21.85
N VAL A 196 -10.81 11.11 -21.32
CA VAL A 196 -11.34 12.45 -21.58
C VAL A 196 -11.14 12.83 -23.04
N ILE A 197 -9.93 12.61 -23.60
CA ILE A 197 -9.63 12.96 -24.98
C ILE A 197 -10.46 12.12 -25.98
N ILE A 198 -10.64 10.82 -25.71
CA ILE A 198 -11.48 9.93 -26.56
C ILE A 198 -12.91 10.47 -26.70
N ALA A 199 -13.44 11.14 -25.67
CA ALA A 199 -14.79 11.72 -25.74
C ALA A 199 -14.93 12.83 -26.79
N PHE A 200 -13.81 13.47 -27.20
CA PHE A 200 -13.79 14.58 -28.15
C PHE A 200 -13.07 14.23 -29.46
N TYR A 201 -12.11 13.32 -29.42
CA TYR A 201 -11.26 12.99 -30.56
C TYR A 201 -11.11 11.47 -30.73
N SER A 202 -11.54 10.98 -31.88
CA SER A 202 -11.40 9.57 -32.25
C SER A 202 -9.99 9.32 -32.82
N ARG A 203 -9.10 8.77 -31.99
CA ARG A 203 -7.72 8.42 -32.35
C ARG A 203 -7.42 6.97 -31.98
N PRO A 204 -6.95 6.14 -32.94
CA PRO A 204 -6.66 4.71 -32.68
C PRO A 204 -5.70 4.48 -31.51
N GLU A 205 -4.69 5.35 -31.37
CA GLU A 205 -3.67 5.24 -30.32
C GLU A 205 -4.28 5.38 -28.91
N LEU A 206 -5.27 6.27 -28.77
CA LEU A 206 -5.95 6.49 -27.49
C LEU A 206 -6.84 5.28 -27.12
N TYR A 207 -7.50 4.69 -28.10
CA TYR A 207 -8.27 3.46 -27.88
C TYR A 207 -7.37 2.30 -27.47
N LEU A 208 -6.16 2.19 -28.03
CA LEU A 208 -5.18 1.19 -27.63
C LEU A 208 -4.74 1.39 -26.16
N VAL A 209 -4.41 2.63 -25.78
CA VAL A 209 -4.06 2.97 -24.39
C VAL A 209 -5.20 2.62 -23.44
N ALA A 210 -6.43 3.04 -23.77
CA ALA A 210 -7.60 2.74 -22.96
C ALA A 210 -7.84 1.22 -22.84
N ALA A 211 -7.69 0.48 -23.92
CA ALA A 211 -7.83 -0.98 -23.93
C ALA A 211 -6.80 -1.66 -23.04
N ILE A 212 -5.52 -1.24 -23.08
CA ILE A 212 -4.46 -1.76 -22.21
C ILE A 212 -4.79 -1.50 -20.73
N LEU A 213 -5.22 -0.27 -20.41
CA LEU A 213 -5.59 0.09 -19.04
C LEU A 213 -6.79 -0.72 -18.52
N ILE A 214 -7.82 -0.86 -19.34
CA ILE A 214 -8.99 -1.68 -18.98
C ILE A 214 -8.58 -3.16 -18.85
N CYS A 215 -7.74 -3.68 -19.74
CA CYS A 215 -7.21 -5.04 -19.62
C CYS A 215 -6.46 -5.25 -18.30
N LEU A 216 -5.59 -4.33 -17.91
CA LEU A 216 -4.90 -4.35 -16.61
C LEU A 216 -5.90 -4.37 -15.43
N ARG A 217 -6.98 -3.57 -15.53
CA ARG A 217 -8.04 -3.53 -14.53
C ARG A 217 -8.83 -4.83 -14.45
N VAL A 218 -9.13 -5.43 -15.61
CA VAL A 218 -9.77 -6.75 -15.71
C VAL A 218 -8.92 -7.82 -15.04
N VAL A 219 -7.62 -7.87 -15.37
CA VAL A 219 -6.67 -8.83 -14.77
C VAL A 219 -6.63 -8.67 -13.25
N ALA A 220 -6.53 -7.42 -12.74
CA ALA A 220 -6.55 -7.15 -11.32
C ALA A 220 -7.90 -7.57 -10.67
N ALA A 221 -9.03 -7.28 -11.32
CA ALA A 221 -10.34 -7.65 -10.81
C ALA A 221 -10.53 -9.17 -10.72
N LEU A 222 -10.07 -9.90 -11.72
CA LEU A 222 -10.09 -11.38 -11.72
C LEU A 222 -9.14 -11.93 -10.64
N ARG A 223 -7.93 -11.39 -10.55
CA ARG A 223 -6.89 -11.86 -9.62
C ARG A 223 -7.27 -11.68 -8.15
N PHE A 224 -7.78 -10.50 -7.82
CA PHE A 224 -8.12 -10.11 -6.45
C PHE A 224 -9.61 -10.19 -6.14
N LYS A 225 -10.42 -10.70 -7.08
CA LYS A 225 -11.89 -10.84 -6.95
C LYS A 225 -12.58 -9.53 -6.57
N THR A 226 -12.10 -8.42 -7.12
CA THR A 226 -12.64 -7.09 -6.84
C THR A 226 -13.83 -6.74 -7.73
N SER A 227 -14.53 -5.65 -7.40
CA SER A 227 -15.74 -5.23 -8.10
C SER A 227 -15.51 -4.79 -9.54
N TRP A 228 -16.33 -5.28 -10.45
CA TRP A 228 -16.38 -4.86 -11.85
C TRP A 228 -16.79 -3.39 -12.04
N LEU A 229 -17.51 -2.80 -11.07
CA LEU A 229 -17.83 -1.37 -11.11
C LEU A 229 -16.58 -0.50 -11.21
N SER A 230 -15.52 -0.86 -10.49
CA SER A 230 -14.24 -0.13 -10.58
C SER A 230 -13.57 -0.25 -11.95
N VAL A 231 -13.83 -1.30 -12.71
CA VAL A 231 -13.35 -1.48 -14.09
C VAL A 231 -14.19 -0.63 -15.05
N CYS A 232 -15.52 -0.77 -15.01
CA CYS A 232 -16.45 -0.06 -15.89
C CYS A 232 -16.36 1.47 -15.73
N PHE A 233 -16.18 1.95 -14.48
CA PHE A 233 -16.06 3.37 -14.15
C PHE A 233 -14.62 3.78 -13.88
N HIS A 234 -13.66 3.17 -14.58
CA HIS A 234 -12.22 3.39 -14.39
C HIS A 234 -11.81 4.88 -14.30
N PRO A 235 -12.16 5.77 -15.26
CA PRO A 235 -11.74 7.17 -15.19
C PRO A 235 -12.35 7.91 -14.00
N ILE A 236 -13.58 7.60 -13.61
CA ILE A 236 -14.25 8.20 -12.45
C ILE A 236 -13.56 7.75 -11.16
N ALA A 237 -13.25 6.46 -11.04
CA ALA A 237 -12.55 5.90 -9.88
C ALA A 237 -11.18 6.57 -9.67
N TYR A 238 -10.39 6.71 -10.75
CA TYR A 238 -9.09 7.37 -10.68
C TYR A 238 -9.21 8.86 -10.42
N SER A 239 -10.16 9.56 -11.04
CA SER A 239 -10.40 10.98 -10.77
C SER A 239 -10.70 11.22 -9.29
N LEU A 240 -11.55 10.38 -8.69
CA LEU A 240 -11.88 10.47 -7.27
C LEU A 240 -10.64 10.21 -6.40
N ALA A 241 -9.84 9.19 -6.71
CA ALA A 241 -8.61 8.90 -5.99
C ALA A 241 -7.58 10.04 -6.08
N LEU A 242 -7.45 10.69 -7.25
CA LEU A 242 -6.58 11.85 -7.44
C LEU A 242 -7.07 13.07 -6.66
N LEU A 243 -8.39 13.31 -6.60
CA LEU A 243 -8.96 14.37 -5.75
C LEU A 243 -8.65 14.13 -4.27
N ILE A 244 -8.75 12.88 -3.81
CA ILE A 244 -8.38 12.53 -2.42
C ILE A 244 -6.87 12.75 -2.21
N ALA A 245 -6.01 12.41 -3.18
CA ALA A 245 -4.58 12.63 -3.07
C ALA A 245 -4.23 14.12 -2.95
N VAL A 246 -4.82 14.96 -3.81
CA VAL A 246 -4.67 16.43 -3.75
C VAL A 246 -5.15 16.96 -2.40
N ASN A 247 -6.31 16.50 -1.92
CA ASN A 247 -6.83 16.87 -0.61
C ASN A 247 -5.88 16.45 0.54
N SER A 248 -5.28 15.25 0.45
CA SER A 248 -4.28 14.77 1.41
C SER A 248 -3.08 15.73 1.52
N PHE A 249 -2.53 16.13 0.37
CA PHE A 249 -1.43 17.11 0.32
C PHE A 249 -1.83 18.46 0.94
N TRP A 250 -2.98 19.03 0.53
CA TRP A 250 -3.43 20.32 1.04
C TRP A 250 -3.70 20.29 2.54
N GLN A 251 -4.33 19.24 3.07
CA GLN A 251 -4.57 19.12 4.50
C GLN A 251 -3.25 19.03 5.27
N ALA A 252 -2.30 18.22 4.81
CA ALA A 252 -0.98 18.10 5.45
C ALA A 252 -0.26 19.43 5.55
N LYS A 253 -0.31 20.24 4.48
CA LYS A 253 0.38 21.52 4.41
C LYS A 253 -0.35 22.69 5.09
N SER A 254 -1.67 22.62 5.26
CA SER A 254 -2.46 23.73 5.83
C SER A 254 -2.79 23.53 7.32
N LYS A 255 -3.60 22.53 7.62
CA LYS A 255 -4.20 22.33 8.96
C LYS A 255 -3.63 21.16 9.72
N GLY A 256 -2.81 20.32 9.07
CA GLY A 256 -2.46 18.98 9.52
C GLY A 256 -3.56 17.97 9.20
N ILE A 257 -3.17 16.71 9.13
CA ILE A 257 -4.09 15.60 8.85
C ILE A 257 -4.76 15.20 10.18
N ARG A 258 -6.07 15.31 10.23
CA ARG A 258 -6.86 14.85 11.39
C ARG A 258 -7.18 13.37 11.27
N TRP A 259 -6.86 12.59 12.32
CA TRP A 259 -7.19 11.17 12.41
C TRP A 259 -7.48 10.75 13.86
N LYS A 260 -8.64 10.14 14.12
CA LYS A 260 -9.05 9.65 15.46
C LYS A 260 -8.74 10.68 16.57
N ASP A 261 -9.24 11.91 16.41
CA ASP A 261 -9.10 13.04 17.34
C ASP A 261 -7.66 13.56 17.57
N ARG A 262 -6.69 13.10 16.78
CA ARG A 262 -5.33 13.65 16.74
C ARG A 262 -5.10 14.42 15.45
N ILE A 263 -4.25 15.46 15.53
CA ILE A 263 -3.81 16.25 14.37
C ILE A 263 -2.34 15.95 14.15
N TYR A 264 -2.02 15.38 13.00
CA TYR A 264 -0.66 15.11 12.56
C TYR A 264 -0.22 16.22 11.62
N ARG A 265 0.85 16.93 11.99
CA ARG A 265 1.44 17.99 11.16
C ARG A 265 2.65 17.44 10.44
N ASP A 266 2.87 17.92 9.22
CA ASP A 266 4.05 17.56 8.44
C ASP A 266 5.32 18.08 9.17
N GLN A 267 6.24 17.17 9.52
CA GLN A 267 7.48 17.54 10.22
C GLN A 267 8.43 18.41 9.35
N ALA A 268 8.15 18.54 8.06
CA ALA A 268 8.92 19.37 7.12
C ALA A 268 8.45 20.83 7.05
N SER A 269 7.43 21.25 7.80
CA SER A 269 7.02 22.67 7.84
C SER A 269 7.84 23.40 8.90
N PRO A 270 8.67 24.40 8.56
CA PRO A 270 9.31 25.25 9.55
C PRO A 270 8.23 25.99 10.36
N GLN A 271 8.45 26.06 11.69
CA GLN A 271 7.66 26.90 12.60
C GLN A 271 7.83 28.37 12.28
#